data_828c90e54073026511b7f5ae16f3dec4
#
_entry.id   828c90e54073026511b7f5ae16f3dec4
#
_cell.length_a   1.000
_cell.length_b   1.000
_cell.length_c   1.000
_cell.angle_alpha   90.00
_cell.angle_beta   90.00
_cell.angle_gamma   90.00
#
_symmetry.space_group_name_H-M   'P 1'
#
loop_
_entity.id
_entity.type
_entity.pdbx_description
1 polymer ?
#
loop_
_entity_poly.entity_id
_entity_poly.type
_entity_poly.pdbx_seq_one_letter_code
_entity_poly.pdbx_strand_id
1 'polypeptide(L)'
;MDRDVAILYGVETKRVNEAVRNNPDKFPEGYLVSLQVSEKQELVENFDRFKTLKHATMEPKAFTEKGLYMLATVLKSPRATATTLAIIESFAHLRELSRNLNILSTETDEGKQKTLTQRSSELLHELLSVEEKGDTTETESS
;
A
#
# COMPACT_ATOMS: atom_id res chain seq x y z
N MET A 1 -9.84 4.31 11.44
CA MET A 1 -9.22 3.78 10.22
C MET A 1 -8.95 4.84 9.18
N ASP A 2 -9.96 5.55 8.71
CA ASP A 2 -9.72 6.65 7.78
C ASP A 2 -8.77 7.69 8.36
N ARG A 3 -8.86 7.92 9.67
CA ARG A 3 -7.99 8.84 10.38
C ARG A 3 -6.53 8.37 10.36
N ASP A 4 -6.30 7.07 10.57
CA ASP A 4 -4.95 6.50 10.58
C ASP A 4 -4.34 6.57 9.18
N VAL A 5 -5.14 6.32 8.16
CA VAL A 5 -4.73 6.42 6.76
C VAL A 5 -4.43 7.88 6.40
N ALA A 6 -5.24 8.82 6.90
CA ALA A 6 -5.02 10.24 6.69
C ALA A 6 -3.68 10.68 7.27
N ILE A 7 -3.34 10.20 8.47
CA ILE A 7 -2.05 10.47 9.10
C ILE A 7 -0.92 9.88 8.26
N LEU A 8 -1.09 8.65 7.79
CA LEU A 8 -0.08 7.97 6.98
C LEU A 8 0.28 8.76 5.72
N TYR A 9 -0.72 9.30 5.04
CA TYR A 9 -0.50 10.05 3.80
C TYR A 9 -0.39 11.57 4.00
N GLY A 10 -0.46 12.04 5.24
CA GLY A 10 -0.31 13.46 5.56
C GLY A 10 -1.41 14.34 5.00
N VAL A 11 -2.65 13.88 5.05
CA VAL A 11 -3.84 14.61 4.58
C VAL A 11 -4.92 14.61 5.66
N GLU A 12 -5.94 15.42 5.45
CA GLU A 12 -7.09 15.43 6.36
C GLU A 12 -7.98 14.20 6.11
N THR A 13 -8.62 13.69 7.16
CA THR A 13 -9.54 12.55 7.07
C THR A 13 -10.64 12.80 6.03
N LYS A 14 -11.12 14.03 5.95
CA LYS A 14 -12.10 14.44 4.95
C LYS A 14 -11.64 14.14 3.53
N ARG A 15 -10.35 14.37 3.25
CA ARG A 15 -9.76 14.12 1.93
C ARG A 15 -9.77 12.63 1.58
N VAL A 16 -9.50 11.78 2.55
CA VAL A 16 -9.54 10.33 2.37
C VAL A 16 -10.96 9.90 2.00
N ASN A 17 -11.95 10.35 2.75
CA ASN A 17 -13.34 10.02 2.49
C ASN A 17 -13.83 10.54 1.15
N GLU A 18 -13.45 11.74 0.77
CA GLU A 18 -13.79 12.33 -0.52
C GLU A 18 -13.17 11.54 -1.67
N ALA A 19 -11.90 11.12 -1.51
CA ALA A 19 -11.19 10.36 -2.54
C ALA A 19 -11.92 9.04 -2.86
N VAL A 20 -12.37 8.34 -1.84
CA VAL A 20 -13.13 7.09 -2.02
C VAL A 20 -14.50 7.37 -2.63
N ARG A 21 -15.22 8.35 -2.09
CA ARG A 21 -16.57 8.67 -2.54
C ARG A 21 -16.61 9.19 -3.98
N ASN A 22 -15.62 9.96 -4.37
CA ASN A 22 -15.57 10.56 -5.70
C ASN A 22 -14.98 9.63 -6.77
N ASN A 23 -14.39 8.50 -6.35
CA ASN A 23 -13.75 7.55 -7.25
C ASN A 23 -14.20 6.12 -6.96
N PRO A 24 -15.51 5.83 -6.97
CA PRO A 24 -16.00 4.50 -6.62
C PRO A 24 -15.48 3.41 -7.54
N ASP A 25 -15.21 3.73 -8.81
CA ASP A 25 -14.68 2.81 -9.80
C ASP A 25 -13.23 2.39 -9.51
N LYS A 26 -12.51 3.17 -8.70
CA LYS A 26 -11.13 2.86 -8.34
C LYS A 26 -11.02 1.98 -7.09
N PHE A 27 -12.12 1.77 -6.39
CA PHE A 27 -12.15 0.95 -5.19
C PHE A 27 -13.14 -0.20 -5.35
N PRO A 28 -12.84 -1.15 -6.27
CA PRO A 28 -13.72 -2.30 -6.47
C PRO A 28 -13.66 -3.26 -5.28
N GLU A 29 -14.43 -4.33 -5.37
CA GLU A 29 -14.45 -5.36 -4.34
C GLU A 29 -13.03 -5.85 -4.03
N GLY A 30 -12.70 -5.98 -2.75
CA GLY A 30 -11.37 -6.38 -2.31
C GLY A 30 -10.44 -5.21 -2.02
N TYR A 31 -10.84 -3.98 -2.32
CA TYR A 31 -10.05 -2.78 -2.00
C TYR A 31 -10.51 -2.13 -0.69
N LEU A 32 -11.78 -2.28 -0.36
CA LEU A 32 -12.35 -1.83 0.91
C LEU A 32 -13.11 -2.98 1.54
N VAL A 33 -13.07 -3.07 2.85
CA VAL A 33 -13.82 -4.07 3.62
C VAL A 33 -14.71 -3.34 4.61
N SER A 34 -16.01 -3.62 4.59
CA SER A 34 -16.93 -3.08 5.58
C SER A 34 -16.78 -3.86 6.87
N LEU A 35 -16.66 -3.16 8.00
CA LEU A 35 -16.60 -3.79 9.30
C LEU A 35 -17.99 -4.25 9.70
N GLN A 36 -18.07 -5.46 10.24
CA GLN A 36 -19.34 -6.02 10.70
C GLN A 36 -19.78 -5.30 12.00
N VAL A 37 -21.05 -5.41 12.32
CA VAL A 37 -21.63 -4.77 13.51
C VAL A 37 -20.88 -5.16 14.78
N SER A 38 -20.52 -6.43 14.94
CA SER A 38 -19.76 -6.90 16.10
C SER A 38 -18.37 -6.27 16.18
N GLU A 39 -17.67 -6.16 15.07
CA GLU A 39 -16.38 -5.51 14.98
C GLU A 39 -16.49 -4.01 15.26
N LYS A 40 -17.55 -3.39 14.76
CA LYS A 40 -17.85 -1.98 15.01
C LYS A 40 -18.06 -1.72 16.49
N GLN A 41 -18.84 -2.57 17.18
CA GLN A 41 -19.07 -2.45 18.61
C GLN A 41 -17.79 -2.63 19.41
N GLU A 42 -16.99 -3.60 19.06
CA GLU A 42 -15.69 -3.84 19.70
C GLU A 42 -14.78 -2.63 19.58
N LEU A 43 -14.70 -2.04 18.39
CA LEU A 43 -13.92 -0.84 18.17
C LEU A 43 -14.43 0.34 19.01
N VAL A 44 -15.72 0.51 19.09
CA VAL A 44 -16.34 1.58 19.88
C VAL A 44 -16.06 1.40 21.37
N GLU A 45 -16.12 0.18 21.87
CA GLU A 45 -15.84 -0.13 23.28
C GLU A 45 -14.38 0.11 23.64
N ASN A 46 -13.47 -0.23 22.73
CA ASN A 46 -12.03 -0.14 22.98
C ASN A 46 -11.44 1.26 22.74
N PHE A 47 -12.08 2.07 21.92
CA PHE A 47 -11.54 3.38 21.53
C PHE A 47 -12.60 4.46 21.59
N ASP A 48 -12.48 5.38 22.54
CA ASP A 48 -13.40 6.52 22.70
C ASP A 48 -13.56 7.35 21.43
N ARG A 49 -12.51 7.43 20.62
CA ARG A 49 -12.54 8.16 19.35
C ARG A 49 -13.58 7.62 18.36
N PHE A 50 -14.04 6.39 18.56
CA PHE A 50 -15.05 5.77 17.72
C PHE A 50 -16.48 5.95 18.22
N LYS A 51 -16.67 6.69 19.32
CA LYS A 51 -18.03 6.98 19.83
C LYS A 51 -18.90 7.66 18.78
N THR A 52 -18.30 8.50 17.95
CA THR A 52 -19.01 9.19 16.87
C THR A 52 -19.53 8.21 15.82
N LEU A 53 -18.90 7.04 15.68
CA LEU A 53 -19.34 6.03 14.71
C LEU A 53 -20.69 5.41 15.09
N LYS A 54 -21.05 5.41 16.39
CA LYS A 54 -22.36 4.94 16.82
C LYS A 54 -23.50 5.75 16.20
N HIS A 55 -23.24 7.01 15.94
CA HIS A 55 -24.22 7.94 15.40
C HIS A 55 -24.05 8.18 13.91
N ALA A 56 -23.00 7.59 13.31
CA ALA A 56 -22.74 7.72 11.88
C ALA A 56 -23.72 6.87 11.10
N THR A 57 -24.24 7.43 10.01
CA THR A 57 -25.14 6.70 9.10
C THR A 57 -24.39 5.73 8.21
N MET A 58 -23.08 5.94 8.04
CA MET A 58 -22.24 5.07 7.20
C MET A 58 -21.51 4.05 8.06
N GLU A 59 -21.41 2.83 7.56
CA GLU A 59 -20.62 1.79 8.19
C GLU A 59 -19.12 2.11 8.07
N PRO A 60 -18.35 1.88 9.15
CA PRO A 60 -16.89 2.05 9.06
C PRO A 60 -16.30 1.06 8.06
N LYS A 61 -15.33 1.51 7.30
CA LYS A 61 -14.64 0.71 6.31
C LYS A 61 -13.14 0.67 6.60
N ALA A 62 -12.54 -0.46 6.32
CA ALA A 62 -11.11 -0.64 6.42
C ALA A 62 -10.52 -0.75 5.00
N PHE A 63 -9.34 -0.19 4.82
CA PHE A 63 -8.63 -0.34 3.56
C PHE A 63 -7.84 -1.64 3.58
N THR A 64 -7.93 -2.39 2.48
CA THR A 64 -7.01 -3.50 2.24
C THR A 64 -5.69 -2.94 1.72
N GLU A 65 -4.67 -3.79 1.60
CA GLU A 65 -3.40 -3.38 1.01
C GLU A 65 -3.61 -2.77 -0.38
N LYS A 66 -4.43 -3.40 -1.21
CA LYS A 66 -4.75 -2.89 -2.53
C LYS A 66 -5.44 -1.53 -2.47
N GLY A 67 -6.34 -1.37 -1.51
CA GLY A 67 -7.04 -0.10 -1.28
C GLY A 67 -6.10 1.02 -0.89
N LEU A 68 -5.13 0.73 -0.02
CA LEU A 68 -4.11 1.71 0.37
C LEU A 68 -3.28 2.16 -0.82
N TYR A 69 -2.85 1.22 -1.67
CA TYR A 69 -2.08 1.55 -2.86
C TYR A 69 -2.89 2.39 -3.85
N MET A 70 -4.15 2.03 -4.06
CA MET A 70 -5.01 2.81 -4.93
C MET A 70 -5.23 4.22 -4.37
N LEU A 71 -5.44 4.33 -3.07
CA LEU A 71 -5.63 5.63 -2.42
C LEU A 71 -4.42 6.54 -2.64
N ALA A 72 -3.21 5.98 -2.59
CA ALA A 72 -1.99 6.73 -2.83
C ALA A 72 -2.00 7.38 -4.23
N THR A 73 -2.55 6.69 -5.22
CA THR A 73 -2.62 7.23 -6.59
C THR A 73 -3.67 8.32 -6.75
N VAL A 74 -4.68 8.33 -5.88
CA VAL A 74 -5.78 9.32 -5.94
C VAL A 74 -5.43 10.58 -5.16
N LEU A 75 -4.80 10.43 -4.01
CA LEU A 75 -4.40 11.56 -3.17
C LEU A 75 -3.24 12.33 -3.79
N LYS A 76 -3.25 13.66 -3.60
CA LYS A 76 -2.22 14.54 -4.16
C LYS A 76 -1.34 15.12 -3.08
N SER A 77 -0.91 14.30 -2.12
CA SER A 77 0.01 14.73 -1.09
C SER A 77 1.43 14.27 -1.44
N PRO A 78 2.48 14.95 -0.91
CA PRO A 78 3.86 14.51 -1.14
C PRO A 78 4.11 13.07 -0.67
N ARG A 79 3.56 12.66 0.46
CA ARG A 79 3.70 11.29 0.97
C ARG A 79 3.00 10.27 0.09
N ALA A 80 1.78 10.60 -0.37
CA ALA A 80 1.04 9.73 -1.27
C ALA A 80 1.76 9.58 -2.61
N THR A 81 2.30 10.67 -3.14
CA THR A 81 3.10 10.65 -4.37
C THR A 81 4.35 9.80 -4.21
N ALA A 82 5.06 9.94 -3.10
CA ALA A 82 6.25 9.14 -2.81
C ALA A 82 5.90 7.65 -2.75
N THR A 83 4.77 7.30 -2.12
CA THR A 83 4.29 5.92 -2.07
C THR A 83 3.99 5.38 -3.46
N THR A 84 3.32 6.17 -4.29
CA THR A 84 3.00 5.79 -5.67
C THR A 84 4.28 5.55 -6.48
N LEU A 85 5.26 6.43 -6.34
CA LEU A 85 6.54 6.27 -7.04
C LEU A 85 7.27 5.02 -6.58
N ALA A 86 7.27 4.72 -5.28
CA ALA A 86 7.89 3.50 -4.74
C ALA A 86 7.22 2.25 -5.30
N ILE A 87 5.90 2.25 -5.44
CA ILE A 87 5.15 1.14 -6.03
C ILE A 87 5.56 0.94 -7.49
N ILE A 88 5.61 2.02 -8.26
CA ILE A 88 6.00 1.98 -9.67
C ILE A 88 7.41 1.41 -9.82
N GLU A 89 8.36 1.89 -9.02
CA GLU A 89 9.74 1.40 -9.06
C GLU A 89 9.83 -0.07 -8.68
N SER A 90 9.06 -0.51 -7.67
CA SER A 90 9.02 -1.91 -7.25
C SER A 90 8.52 -2.82 -8.37
N PHE A 91 7.47 -2.41 -9.08
CA PHE A 91 6.95 -3.18 -10.21
C PHE A 91 7.94 -3.24 -11.36
N ALA A 92 8.64 -2.13 -11.63
CA ALA A 92 9.69 -2.11 -12.67
C ALA A 92 10.82 -3.09 -12.33
N HIS A 93 11.26 -3.11 -11.07
CA HIS A 93 12.30 -4.04 -10.60
C HIS A 93 11.82 -5.49 -10.68
N LEU A 94 10.59 -5.77 -10.28
CA LEU A 94 10.00 -7.11 -10.38
C LEU A 94 9.94 -7.59 -11.83
N ARG A 95 9.56 -6.71 -12.74
CA ARG A 95 9.47 -7.04 -14.15
C ARG A 95 10.85 -7.36 -14.74
N GLU A 96 11.86 -6.57 -14.39
CA GLU A 96 13.24 -6.81 -14.83
C GLU A 96 13.76 -8.11 -14.25
N LEU A 97 13.52 -8.36 -12.95
CA LEU A 97 13.90 -9.60 -12.28
C LEU A 97 13.27 -10.81 -12.98
N SER A 98 11.98 -10.77 -13.25
CA SER A 98 11.25 -11.84 -13.92
C SER A 98 11.86 -12.14 -15.31
N ARG A 99 12.18 -11.08 -16.04
CA ARG A 99 12.83 -11.20 -17.37
C ARG A 99 14.19 -11.85 -17.25
N ASN A 100 15.00 -11.41 -16.29
CA ASN A 100 16.35 -11.95 -16.08
C ASN A 100 16.31 -13.42 -15.67
N LEU A 101 15.37 -13.82 -14.82
CA LEU A 101 15.20 -15.20 -14.41
C LEU A 101 14.77 -16.10 -15.58
N ASN A 102 13.90 -15.59 -16.45
CA ASN A 102 13.49 -16.31 -17.65
C ASN A 102 14.67 -16.53 -18.60
N ILE A 103 15.49 -15.51 -18.79
CA ILE A 103 16.70 -15.61 -19.64
C ILE A 103 17.67 -16.59 -19.01
N LEU A 104 17.88 -16.53 -17.69
CA LEU A 104 18.79 -17.44 -16.97
C LEU A 104 18.41 -18.90 -17.16
N SER A 105 17.11 -19.21 -17.18
CA SER A 105 16.64 -20.58 -17.33
C SER A 105 16.98 -21.19 -18.67
N THR A 106 17.27 -20.37 -19.69
CA THR A 106 17.59 -20.81 -21.05
C THR A 106 19.02 -20.48 -21.48
N GLU A 107 19.76 -19.69 -20.70
CA GLU A 107 21.10 -19.23 -21.03
C GLU A 107 22.14 -20.33 -20.75
N THR A 108 22.98 -20.62 -21.74
CA THR A 108 24.04 -21.62 -21.61
C THR A 108 25.42 -21.02 -21.40
N ASP A 109 25.61 -19.73 -21.64
CA ASP A 109 26.86 -19.03 -21.44
C ASP A 109 27.07 -18.69 -19.97
N GLU A 110 28.14 -19.23 -19.37
CA GLU A 110 28.43 -19.02 -17.94
C GLU A 110 28.65 -17.56 -17.58
N GLY A 111 29.31 -16.80 -18.47
CA GLY A 111 29.54 -15.37 -18.22
C GLY A 111 28.25 -14.58 -18.16
N LYS A 112 27.32 -14.86 -19.09
CA LYS A 112 26.02 -14.22 -19.12
C LYS A 112 25.16 -14.65 -17.92
N GLN A 113 25.19 -15.94 -17.56
CA GLN A 113 24.49 -16.45 -16.38
C GLN A 113 24.96 -15.73 -15.12
N LYS A 114 26.26 -15.54 -14.97
CA LYS A 114 26.85 -14.87 -13.81
C LYS A 114 26.40 -13.41 -13.72
N THR A 115 26.41 -12.69 -14.84
CA THR A 115 25.98 -11.30 -14.91
C THR A 115 24.50 -11.17 -14.56
N LEU A 116 23.65 -12.04 -15.13
CA LEU A 116 22.21 -12.04 -14.85
C LEU A 116 21.90 -12.39 -13.42
N THR A 117 22.62 -13.35 -12.85
CA THR A 117 22.46 -13.73 -11.44
C THR A 117 22.80 -12.57 -10.53
N GLN A 118 23.89 -11.86 -10.80
CA GLN A 118 24.30 -10.70 -10.03
C GLN A 118 23.25 -9.60 -10.11
N ARG A 119 22.76 -9.27 -11.30
CA ARG A 119 21.73 -8.24 -11.49
C ARG A 119 20.43 -8.62 -10.80
N SER A 120 20.02 -9.89 -10.86
CA SER A 120 18.82 -10.38 -10.17
C SER A 120 18.95 -10.23 -8.66
N SER A 121 20.13 -10.53 -8.10
CA SER A 121 20.39 -10.35 -6.68
C SER A 121 20.31 -8.89 -6.27
N GLU A 122 20.83 -7.98 -7.08
CA GLU A 122 20.75 -6.54 -6.84
C GLU A 122 19.30 -6.06 -6.82
N LEU A 123 18.49 -6.52 -7.77
CA LEU A 123 17.07 -6.16 -7.86
C LEU A 123 16.30 -6.65 -6.64
N LEU A 124 16.56 -7.88 -6.19
CA LEU A 124 15.96 -8.41 -4.97
C LEU A 124 16.35 -7.59 -3.75
N HIS A 125 17.62 -7.20 -3.66
CA HIS A 125 18.10 -6.38 -2.56
C HIS A 125 17.41 -5.01 -2.53
N GLU A 126 17.24 -4.38 -3.69
CA GLU A 126 16.54 -3.10 -3.80
C GLU A 126 15.07 -3.20 -3.35
N LEU A 127 14.39 -4.28 -3.76
CA LEU A 127 13.00 -4.52 -3.34
C LEU A 127 12.87 -4.69 -1.83
N LEU A 128 13.79 -5.46 -1.24
CA LEU A 128 13.80 -5.67 0.21
C LEU A 128 14.15 -4.38 0.97
N SER A 129 15.02 -3.55 0.40
CA SER A 129 15.36 -2.24 0.99
C SER A 129 14.16 -1.30 1.03
N VAL A 130 13.32 -1.31 0.00
CA VAL A 130 12.10 -0.50 -0.04
C VAL A 130 11.16 -0.93 1.09
N GLU A 131 11.00 -2.23 1.30
CA GLU A 131 10.17 -2.76 2.37
C GLU A 131 10.71 -2.38 3.75
N GLU A 132 12.02 -2.51 3.96
CA GLU A 132 12.67 -2.12 5.21
C GLU A 132 12.50 -0.63 5.51
N LYS A 133 12.63 0.21 4.51
CA LYS A 133 12.43 1.67 4.67
C LYS A 133 10.98 1.98 5.06
N GLY A 134 10.03 1.27 4.49
CA GLY A 134 8.63 1.39 4.86
C GLY A 134 8.40 1.07 6.33
N ASP A 135 8.93 -0.05 6.80
CA ASP A 135 8.83 -0.49 8.19
C ASP A 135 9.51 0.50 9.13
N THR A 136 10.70 0.98 8.77
CA THR A 136 11.44 1.95 9.57
C THR A 136 10.66 3.26 9.69
N THR A 137 10.05 3.73 8.61
CA THR A 137 9.23 4.93 8.59
C THR A 137 8.03 4.79 9.52
N GLU A 138 7.36 3.65 9.49
CA GLU A 138 6.24 3.36 10.37
C GLU A 138 6.68 3.36 11.85
N THR A 139 7.82 2.80 12.14
CA THR A 139 8.38 2.75 13.49
C THR A 139 8.70 4.17 14.00
N GLU A 140 9.29 5.01 13.16
CA GLU A 140 9.62 6.39 13.52
C GLU A 140 8.38 7.24 13.76
N SER A 141 7.29 6.99 13.05
CA SER A 141 6.06 7.75 13.19
C SER A 141 5.24 7.35 14.40
N SER A 142 5.56 6.25 15.02
CA SER A 142 4.89 5.79 16.23
C SER A 142 5.62 6.25 17.49
#